data_8dd4f58e33040dd1e99bd5fb5206ef46
#
_entry.id   8dd4f58e33040dd1e99bd5fb5206ef46
#
_cell.length_a   1.000
_cell.length_b   1.000
_cell.length_c   1.000
_cell.angle_alpha   90.00
_cell.angle_beta   90.00
_cell.angle_gamma   90.00
#
_symmetry.space_group_name_H-M   'P 1'
#
loop_
_entity.id
_entity.type
_entity.pdbx_description
1 polymer ?
#
loop_
_entity_poly.entity_id
_entity_poly.type
_entity_poly.pdbx_seq_one_letter_code
_entity_poly.pdbx_strand_id
1 'polypeptide(L)'
;MNDIILKSLSTLITEQRNPNSVDIDRQSALDIVRLMNKEDKQVPLAIEACLPEISLAVDKIVHAFKQGGRLVYIGAGTSGRLGVLDASECPPTFGVSSEMVKGIIAGGEHAIRHPVEGAEDNTKAVLEDLQSINFSKNDVLVGIAASGRTPYVIEGLQ
;
A
#
# COMPACT_ATOMS: atom_id res chain seq x y z
N MET A 1 -4.21 26.72 -13.45
CA MET A 1 -4.41 25.58 -12.52
C MET A 1 -3.37 24.47 -12.76
N ASN A 2 -3.02 24.14 -14.00
CA ASN A 2 -2.03 23.08 -14.31
C ASN A 2 -0.60 23.36 -13.81
N ASP A 3 -0.10 24.61 -13.86
CA ASP A 3 1.29 24.93 -13.49
C ASP A 3 1.61 24.77 -11.98
N ILE A 4 0.62 24.99 -11.13
CA ILE A 4 0.78 24.83 -9.68
C ILE A 4 0.83 23.34 -9.33
N ILE A 5 -0.03 22.55 -9.97
CA ILE A 5 -0.07 21.08 -9.80
C ILE A 5 1.24 20.46 -10.32
N LEU A 6 1.71 20.86 -11.51
CA LEU A 6 2.97 20.36 -12.08
C LEU A 6 4.17 20.72 -11.20
N LYS A 7 4.22 21.94 -10.63
CA LYS A 7 5.27 22.34 -9.68
C LYS A 7 5.22 21.55 -8.38
N SER A 8 4.02 21.24 -7.88
CA SER A 8 3.89 20.42 -6.65
C SER A 8 4.31 18.97 -6.91
N LEU A 9 3.97 18.39 -8.06
CA LEU A 9 4.37 17.04 -8.45
C LEU A 9 5.90 16.91 -8.61
N SER A 10 6.55 17.90 -9.22
CA SER A 10 8.01 17.86 -9.45
C SER A 10 8.85 17.89 -8.16
N THR A 11 8.26 18.24 -7.02
CA THR A 11 8.93 18.23 -5.71
C THR A 11 8.77 16.91 -4.95
N LEU A 12 7.90 16.01 -5.44
CA LEU A 12 7.68 14.73 -4.78
C LEU A 12 8.82 13.75 -5.03
N ILE A 13 9.32 13.13 -3.99
CA ILE A 13 10.40 12.13 -4.08
C ILE A 13 10.00 10.98 -5.00
N THR A 14 8.73 10.55 -4.96
CA THR A 14 8.19 9.47 -5.81
C THR A 14 8.14 9.81 -7.30
N GLU A 15 8.18 11.10 -7.66
CA GLU A 15 8.13 11.59 -9.04
C GLU A 15 9.52 12.03 -9.57
N GLN A 16 10.54 11.99 -8.71
CA GLN A 16 11.88 12.34 -9.12
C GLN A 16 12.54 11.22 -9.91
N ARG A 17 13.34 11.60 -10.90
CA ARG A 17 14.17 10.64 -11.61
C ARG A 17 15.28 10.11 -10.70
N ASN A 18 15.46 8.80 -10.69
CA ASN A 18 16.60 8.20 -10.02
C ASN A 18 17.89 8.55 -10.80
N PRO A 19 18.85 9.27 -10.19
CA PRO A 19 20.09 9.67 -10.87
C PRO A 19 20.95 8.48 -11.30
N ASN A 20 20.81 7.33 -10.66
CA ASN A 20 21.56 6.13 -11.01
C ASN A 20 21.02 5.42 -12.26
N SER A 21 19.78 5.71 -12.69
CA SER A 21 19.11 5.05 -13.81
C SER A 21 18.92 5.93 -15.05
N VAL A 22 19.63 7.06 -15.16
CA VAL A 22 19.46 8.05 -16.26
C VAL A 22 19.67 7.43 -17.63
N ASP A 23 20.70 6.56 -17.78
CA ASP A 23 21.07 5.93 -19.04
C ASP A 23 20.70 4.43 -19.09
N ILE A 24 19.66 4.01 -18.35
CA ILE A 24 19.26 2.61 -18.22
C ILE A 24 18.88 1.99 -19.59
N ASP A 25 18.33 2.79 -20.50
CA ASP A 25 17.92 2.40 -21.85
C ASP A 25 19.11 2.02 -22.76
N ARG A 26 20.33 2.42 -22.39
CA ARG A 26 21.57 2.17 -23.15
C ARG A 26 22.42 1.05 -22.56
N GLN A 27 22.01 0.49 -21.46
CA GLN A 27 22.78 -0.52 -20.74
C GLN A 27 22.50 -1.93 -21.27
N SER A 28 23.44 -2.84 -21.02
CA SER A 28 23.20 -4.26 -21.26
C SER A 28 22.16 -4.81 -20.26
N ALA A 29 21.46 -5.89 -20.61
CA ALA A 29 20.52 -6.56 -19.70
C ALA A 29 21.17 -6.90 -18.36
N LEU A 30 22.44 -7.34 -18.36
CA LEU A 30 23.17 -7.64 -17.13
C LEU A 30 23.38 -6.40 -16.26
N ASP A 31 23.71 -5.28 -16.86
CA ASP A 31 23.95 -4.03 -16.10
C ASP A 31 22.65 -3.45 -15.58
N ILE A 32 21.53 -3.56 -16.32
CA ILE A 32 20.19 -3.18 -15.86
C ILE A 32 19.83 -3.99 -14.60
N VAL A 33 19.94 -5.32 -14.61
CA VAL A 33 19.58 -6.13 -13.44
C VAL A 33 20.53 -5.92 -12.26
N ARG A 34 21.81 -5.62 -12.53
CA ARG A 34 22.76 -5.22 -11.48
C ARG A 34 22.37 -3.88 -10.84
N LEU A 35 21.98 -2.89 -11.65
CA LEU A 35 21.50 -1.60 -11.18
C LEU A 35 20.25 -1.77 -10.33
N MET A 36 19.24 -2.48 -10.81
CA MET A 36 18.02 -2.78 -10.04
C MET A 36 18.35 -3.43 -8.70
N ASN A 37 19.17 -4.49 -8.69
CA ASN A 37 19.57 -5.17 -7.46
C ASN A 37 20.34 -4.24 -6.49
N LYS A 38 21.11 -3.28 -7.01
CA LYS A 38 21.80 -2.29 -6.18
C LYS A 38 20.82 -1.33 -5.52
N GLU A 39 19.83 -0.85 -6.27
CA GLU A 39 18.78 0.04 -5.74
C GLU A 39 17.91 -0.70 -4.72
N ASP A 40 17.49 -1.93 -5.01
CA ASP A 40 16.67 -2.75 -4.11
C ASP A 40 17.34 -2.99 -2.73
N LYS A 41 18.67 -3.06 -2.70
CA LYS A 41 19.43 -3.19 -1.42
C LYS A 41 19.27 -1.97 -0.49
N GLN A 42 18.82 -0.84 -0.99
CA GLN A 42 18.57 0.35 -0.16
C GLN A 42 17.25 0.23 0.61
N VAL A 43 16.30 -0.57 0.12
CA VAL A 43 14.96 -0.69 0.71
C VAL A 43 15.01 -1.17 2.17
N PRO A 44 15.66 -2.32 2.51
CA PRO A 44 15.74 -2.76 3.89
C PRO A 44 16.47 -1.77 4.81
N LEU A 45 17.47 -1.03 4.29
CA LEU A 45 18.16 0.00 5.06
C LEU A 45 17.23 1.19 5.39
N ALA A 46 16.37 1.57 4.44
CA ALA A 46 15.37 2.61 4.69
C ALA A 46 14.32 2.15 5.72
N ILE A 47 13.91 0.88 5.67
CA ILE A 47 12.97 0.30 6.63
C ILE A 47 13.56 0.24 8.04
N GLU A 48 14.87 -0.03 8.17
CA GLU A 48 15.56 -0.12 9.46
C GLU A 48 15.35 1.13 10.33
N ALA A 49 15.32 2.31 9.70
CA ALA A 49 15.05 3.57 10.38
C ALA A 49 13.60 3.69 10.92
N CYS A 50 12.67 2.89 10.42
CA CYS A 50 11.24 2.92 10.78
C CYS A 50 10.84 1.73 11.68
N LEU A 51 11.75 0.86 12.08
CA LEU A 51 11.44 -0.32 12.89
C LEU A 51 10.71 0.00 14.20
N PRO A 52 11.04 1.08 14.95
CA PRO A 52 10.30 1.43 16.16
C PRO A 52 8.81 1.70 15.89
N GLU A 53 8.48 2.45 14.84
CA GLU A 53 7.10 2.78 14.44
C GLU A 53 6.36 1.54 13.94
N ILE A 54 7.04 0.69 13.18
CA ILE A 54 6.50 -0.59 12.71
C ILE A 54 6.17 -1.48 13.91
N SER A 55 7.05 -1.56 14.90
CA SER A 55 6.81 -2.34 16.14
C SER A 55 5.56 -1.85 16.87
N LEU A 56 5.39 -0.53 17.02
CA LEU A 56 4.18 0.04 17.64
C LEU A 56 2.91 -0.33 16.87
N ALA A 57 2.95 -0.32 15.53
CA ALA A 57 1.82 -0.73 14.70
C ALA A 57 1.49 -2.21 14.93
N VAL A 58 2.51 -3.08 14.95
CA VAL A 58 2.34 -4.52 15.24
C VAL A 58 1.69 -4.74 16.61
N ASP A 59 2.12 -4.02 17.66
CA ASP A 59 1.53 -4.14 19.01
C ASP A 59 0.03 -3.76 18.99
N LYS A 60 -0.35 -2.73 18.23
CA LYS A 60 -1.77 -2.33 18.07
C LYS A 60 -2.58 -3.41 17.36
N ILE A 61 -2.04 -4.01 16.30
CA ILE A 61 -2.69 -5.09 15.55
C ILE A 61 -2.87 -6.32 16.44
N VAL A 62 -1.83 -6.72 17.17
CA VAL A 62 -1.90 -7.85 18.12
C VAL A 62 -2.95 -7.59 19.21
N HIS A 63 -3.02 -6.35 19.72
CA HIS A 63 -4.05 -5.99 20.70
C HIS A 63 -5.46 -6.14 20.11
N ALA A 64 -5.68 -5.64 18.88
CA ALA A 64 -6.97 -5.78 18.19
C ALA A 64 -7.36 -7.24 18.01
N PHE A 65 -6.45 -8.09 17.55
CA PHE A 65 -6.70 -9.52 17.41
C PHE A 65 -7.13 -10.19 18.72
N LYS A 66 -6.47 -9.85 19.85
CA LYS A 66 -6.84 -10.36 21.19
C LYS A 66 -8.24 -9.92 21.65
N GLN A 67 -8.77 -8.83 21.08
CA GLN A 67 -10.11 -8.31 21.35
C GLN A 67 -11.15 -8.79 20.33
N GLY A 68 -10.78 -9.71 19.43
CA GLY A 68 -11.66 -10.21 18.37
C GLY A 68 -11.81 -9.23 17.19
N GLY A 69 -10.98 -8.21 17.11
CA GLY A 69 -10.87 -7.30 15.96
C GLY A 69 -10.04 -7.89 14.83
N ARG A 70 -9.93 -7.15 13.73
CA ARG A 70 -9.31 -7.56 12.48
C ARG A 70 -8.23 -6.57 12.06
N LEU A 71 -7.31 -7.03 11.21
CA LEU A 71 -6.46 -6.17 10.40
C LEU A 71 -7.14 -5.98 9.03
N VAL A 72 -7.32 -4.73 8.62
CA VAL A 72 -7.89 -4.39 7.32
C VAL A 72 -6.89 -3.53 6.55
N TYR A 73 -6.46 -4.01 5.39
CA TYR A 73 -5.66 -3.24 4.45
C TYR A 73 -6.57 -2.51 3.46
N ILE A 74 -6.26 -1.25 3.18
CA ILE A 74 -6.83 -0.50 2.06
C ILE A 74 -5.73 0.05 1.17
N GLY A 75 -5.96 0.07 -0.13
CA GLY A 75 -5.01 0.61 -1.10
C GLY A 75 -5.58 0.67 -2.51
N ALA A 76 -4.88 1.33 -3.41
CA ALA A 76 -5.22 1.38 -4.83
C ALA A 76 -4.11 0.76 -5.69
N GLY A 77 -4.45 0.23 -6.86
CA GLY A 77 -3.49 -0.32 -7.80
C GLY A 77 -2.60 -1.40 -7.17
N THR A 78 -1.29 -1.29 -7.37
CA THR A 78 -0.31 -2.25 -6.82
C THR A 78 -0.32 -2.29 -5.30
N SER A 79 -0.49 -1.15 -4.62
CA SER A 79 -0.57 -1.08 -3.16
C SER A 79 -1.76 -1.86 -2.61
N GLY A 80 -2.94 -1.73 -3.25
CA GLY A 80 -4.12 -2.52 -2.89
C GLY A 80 -3.92 -4.02 -3.14
N ARG A 81 -3.27 -4.40 -4.25
CA ARG A 81 -2.96 -5.81 -4.55
C ARG A 81 -2.02 -6.43 -3.52
N LEU A 82 -1.05 -5.66 -3.00
CA LEU A 82 -0.16 -6.14 -1.93
C LEU A 82 -0.93 -6.44 -0.65
N GLY A 83 -1.89 -5.58 -0.26
CA GLY A 83 -2.76 -5.83 0.88
C GLY A 83 -3.63 -7.07 0.70
N VAL A 84 -4.20 -7.27 -0.50
CA VAL A 84 -4.98 -8.47 -0.83
C VAL A 84 -4.10 -9.72 -0.81
N LEU A 85 -2.87 -9.64 -1.35
CA LEU A 85 -1.92 -10.75 -1.34
C LEU A 85 -1.60 -11.18 0.09
N ASP A 86 -1.20 -10.26 0.95
CA ASP A 86 -0.87 -10.56 2.35
C ASP A 86 -2.07 -11.18 3.09
N ALA A 87 -3.26 -10.59 2.93
CA ALA A 87 -4.48 -11.12 3.53
C ALA A 87 -4.80 -12.55 3.06
N SER A 88 -4.55 -12.87 1.79
CA SER A 88 -4.82 -14.20 1.22
C SER A 88 -3.84 -15.27 1.71
N GLU A 89 -2.63 -14.88 2.09
CA GLU A 89 -1.58 -15.79 2.57
C GLU A 89 -1.69 -16.10 4.07
N CYS A 90 -2.38 -15.27 4.84
CA CYS A 90 -2.52 -15.49 6.29
C CYS A 90 -3.20 -16.83 6.67
N PRO A 91 -4.32 -17.25 6.04
CA PRO A 91 -4.94 -18.53 6.38
C PRO A 91 -4.05 -19.75 6.11
N PRO A 92 -3.46 -19.94 4.93
CA PRO A 92 -2.63 -21.12 4.67
C PRO A 92 -1.31 -21.11 5.45
N THR A 93 -0.75 -19.93 5.75
CA THR A 93 0.54 -19.81 6.43
C THR A 93 0.42 -19.97 7.95
N PHE A 94 -0.62 -19.38 8.54
CA PHE A 94 -0.79 -19.31 10.00
C PHE A 94 -1.96 -20.12 10.53
N GLY A 95 -2.79 -20.73 9.68
CA GLY A 95 -3.96 -21.51 10.07
C GLY A 95 -5.06 -20.65 10.71
N VAL A 96 -5.13 -19.37 10.37
CA VAL A 96 -6.12 -18.42 10.90
C VAL A 96 -7.33 -18.30 9.99
N SER A 97 -8.43 -17.73 10.51
CA SER A 97 -9.61 -17.42 9.69
C SER A 97 -9.29 -16.36 8.63
N SER A 98 -9.86 -16.50 7.44
CA SER A 98 -9.83 -15.48 6.38
C SER A 98 -10.50 -14.16 6.78
N GLU A 99 -11.27 -14.17 7.87
CA GLU A 99 -11.86 -12.95 8.42
C GLU A 99 -10.90 -12.14 9.28
N MET A 100 -9.76 -12.71 9.73
CA MET A 100 -8.84 -12.06 10.64
C MET A 100 -8.02 -10.96 9.98
N VAL A 101 -7.63 -11.17 8.71
CA VAL A 101 -6.92 -10.18 7.88
C VAL A 101 -7.67 -10.01 6.57
N LYS A 102 -8.00 -8.77 6.21
CA LYS A 102 -8.73 -8.45 4.99
C LYS A 102 -7.96 -7.44 4.15
N GLY A 103 -7.95 -7.64 2.85
CA GLY A 103 -7.43 -6.68 1.87
C GLY A 103 -8.57 -6.10 1.05
N ILE A 104 -8.66 -4.79 0.99
CA ILE A 104 -9.62 -4.05 0.17
C ILE A 104 -8.83 -3.21 -0.83
N ILE A 105 -9.23 -3.29 -2.10
CA ILE A 105 -8.61 -2.54 -3.19
C ILE A 105 -9.62 -1.59 -3.82
N ALA A 106 -9.22 -0.35 -4.05
CA ALA A 106 -10.03 0.61 -4.80
C ALA A 106 -10.42 0.03 -6.18
N GLY A 107 -11.72 0.05 -6.50
CA GLY A 107 -12.28 -0.58 -7.69
C GLY A 107 -12.67 -2.05 -7.52
N GLY A 108 -12.56 -2.61 -6.30
CA GLY A 108 -13.07 -3.91 -5.92
C GLY A 108 -12.36 -5.11 -6.57
N GLU A 109 -12.99 -6.28 -6.56
CA GLU A 109 -12.42 -7.54 -7.08
C GLU A 109 -11.89 -7.45 -8.51
N HIS A 110 -12.55 -6.65 -9.36
CA HIS A 110 -12.10 -6.45 -10.75
C HIS A 110 -10.70 -5.82 -10.79
N ALA A 111 -10.42 -4.87 -9.87
CA ALA A 111 -9.15 -4.15 -9.80
C ALA A 111 -7.96 -5.04 -9.39
N ILE A 112 -8.21 -6.22 -8.84
CA ILE A 112 -7.14 -7.17 -8.52
C ILE A 112 -6.40 -7.60 -9.80
N ARG A 113 -7.12 -7.85 -10.88
CA ARG A 113 -6.58 -8.39 -12.14
C ARG A 113 -6.52 -7.39 -13.29
N HIS A 114 -7.32 -6.33 -13.22
CA HIS A 114 -7.46 -5.33 -14.30
C HIS A 114 -7.27 -3.93 -13.75
N PRO A 115 -6.68 -3.00 -14.52
CA PRO A 115 -6.63 -1.60 -14.11
C PRO A 115 -8.06 -1.01 -14.10
N VAL A 116 -8.36 -0.20 -13.08
CA VAL A 116 -9.59 0.57 -12.96
C VAL A 116 -9.21 2.03 -12.81
N GLU A 117 -9.35 2.78 -13.90
CA GLU A 117 -9.00 4.20 -13.93
C GLU A 117 -9.89 5.01 -12.97
N GLY A 118 -9.29 5.97 -12.27
CA GLY A 118 -9.99 6.87 -11.34
C GLY A 118 -10.45 6.23 -10.04
N ALA A 119 -10.24 4.93 -9.82
CA ALA A 119 -10.63 4.26 -8.58
C ALA A 119 -9.89 4.84 -7.36
N GLU A 120 -8.64 5.25 -7.52
CA GLU A 120 -7.81 5.83 -6.45
C GLU A 120 -8.29 7.22 -5.99
N ASP A 121 -9.06 7.93 -6.83
CA ASP A 121 -9.61 9.26 -6.54
C ASP A 121 -11.01 9.21 -5.92
N ASN A 122 -11.64 8.04 -5.88
CA ASN A 122 -13.00 7.88 -5.36
C ASN A 122 -13.02 7.75 -3.84
N THR A 123 -13.10 8.89 -3.16
CA THR A 123 -13.14 8.95 -1.69
C THR A 123 -14.42 8.38 -1.08
N LYS A 124 -15.55 8.35 -1.83
CA LYS A 124 -16.79 7.76 -1.33
C LYS A 124 -16.73 6.23 -1.30
N ALA A 125 -16.04 5.63 -2.28
CA ALA A 125 -15.96 4.18 -2.39
C ALA A 125 -15.32 3.55 -1.15
N VAL A 126 -14.29 4.16 -0.54
CA VAL A 126 -13.65 3.58 0.65
C VAL A 126 -14.61 3.48 1.83
N LEU A 127 -15.51 4.45 2.00
CA LEU A 127 -16.52 4.43 3.07
C LEU A 127 -17.53 3.29 2.85
N GLU A 128 -17.98 3.12 1.60
CA GLU A 128 -18.88 2.02 1.20
C GLU A 128 -18.19 0.65 1.38
N ASP A 129 -16.92 0.54 1.00
CA ASP A 129 -16.11 -0.66 1.16
C ASP A 129 -15.94 -1.04 2.63
N LEU A 130 -15.59 -0.09 3.50
CA LEU A 130 -15.46 -0.31 4.94
C LEU A 130 -16.81 -0.66 5.60
N GLN A 131 -17.90 -0.02 5.17
CA GLN A 131 -19.25 -0.35 5.63
C GLN A 131 -19.65 -1.77 5.23
N SER A 132 -19.31 -2.21 4.01
CA SER A 132 -19.66 -3.53 3.49
C SER A 132 -19.11 -4.69 4.32
N ILE A 133 -17.95 -4.47 4.95
CA ILE A 133 -17.29 -5.44 5.84
C ILE A 133 -17.64 -5.21 7.32
N ASN A 134 -18.56 -4.29 7.64
CA ASN A 134 -18.88 -3.90 9.02
C ASN A 134 -17.62 -3.51 9.81
N PHE A 135 -16.75 -2.65 9.21
CA PHE A 135 -15.56 -2.14 9.89
C PHE A 135 -15.93 -1.46 11.21
N SER A 136 -15.20 -1.72 12.27
CA SER A 136 -15.55 -1.29 13.62
C SER A 136 -14.35 -0.74 14.40
N LYS A 137 -14.62 -0.13 15.54
CA LYS A 137 -13.61 0.39 16.48
C LYS A 137 -12.64 -0.68 17.03
N ASN A 138 -12.96 -1.96 16.89
CA ASN A 138 -12.10 -3.05 17.32
C ASN A 138 -11.07 -3.45 16.25
N ASP A 139 -11.29 -3.03 15.01
CA ASP A 139 -10.42 -3.32 13.89
C ASP A 139 -9.26 -2.31 13.78
N VAL A 140 -8.18 -2.71 13.14
CA VAL A 140 -7.07 -1.82 12.77
C VAL A 140 -7.08 -1.62 11.26
N LEU A 141 -7.08 -0.38 10.80
CA LEU A 141 -6.98 -0.03 9.39
C LEU A 141 -5.55 0.34 9.03
N VAL A 142 -5.02 -0.27 7.99
CA VAL A 142 -3.70 0.04 7.43
C VAL A 142 -3.87 0.48 5.98
N GLY A 143 -3.53 1.74 5.71
CA GLY A 143 -3.51 2.30 4.37
C GLY A 143 -2.17 2.08 3.67
N ILE A 144 -2.18 1.47 2.49
CA ILE A 144 -0.98 1.23 1.68
C ILE A 144 -0.99 2.19 0.49
N ALA A 145 0.02 3.06 0.43
CA ALA A 145 0.20 3.99 -0.67
C ALA A 145 1.68 4.37 -0.83
N ALA A 146 2.23 4.33 -2.04
CA ALA A 146 3.63 4.68 -2.29
C ALA A 146 3.92 6.15 -1.99
N SER A 147 3.03 7.06 -2.41
CA SER A 147 3.17 8.50 -2.19
C SER A 147 2.59 8.99 -0.86
N GLY A 148 1.79 8.17 -0.17
CA GLY A 148 1.00 8.57 0.99
C GLY A 148 -0.13 9.57 0.67
N ARG A 149 -0.48 9.75 -0.61
CA ARG A 149 -1.39 10.81 -1.09
C ARG A 149 -2.65 10.30 -1.79
N THR A 150 -2.81 9.02 -1.96
CA THR A 150 -3.96 8.41 -2.62
C THR A 150 -5.25 8.82 -1.92
N PRO A 151 -6.18 9.55 -2.58
CA PRO A 151 -7.38 10.09 -1.95
C PRO A 151 -8.24 9.02 -1.28
N TYR A 152 -8.44 7.88 -1.94
CA TYR A 152 -9.12 6.71 -1.39
C TYR A 152 -8.53 6.28 -0.03
N VAL A 153 -7.18 6.23 0.08
CA VAL A 153 -6.51 5.80 1.31
C VAL A 153 -6.61 6.87 2.40
N ILE A 154 -6.38 8.14 2.04
CA ILE A 154 -6.45 9.25 3.00
C ILE A 154 -7.84 9.34 3.63
N GLU A 155 -8.89 9.27 2.81
CA GLU A 155 -10.28 9.33 3.30
C GLU A 155 -10.60 8.16 4.23
N GLY A 156 -10.15 6.96 3.91
CA GLY A 156 -10.38 5.79 4.75
C GLY A 156 -9.70 5.86 6.12
N LEU A 157 -8.62 6.66 6.26
CA LEU A 157 -7.88 6.84 7.50
C LEU A 157 -8.38 8.01 8.38
N GLN A 158 -9.31 8.81 7.90
CA GLN A 158 -9.96 9.92 8.64
C GLN A 158 -11.19 9.46 9.40
#